data_7eef794c47dd4db6918979fcfe8d67b5
#
_entry.id   7eef794c47dd4db6918979fcfe8d67b5
#
_cell.length_a   1.000
_cell.length_b   1.000
_cell.length_c   1.000
_cell.angle_alpha   90.00
_cell.angle_beta   90.00
_cell.angle_gamma   90.00
#
_symmetry.space_group_name_H-M   'P 1'
#
loop_
_entity.id
_entity.type
_entity.pdbx_description
1 polymer ?
#
loop_
_entity_poly.entity_id
_entity_poly.type
_entity_poly.pdbx_seq_one_letter_code
_entity_poly.pdbx_strand_id
1 'polypeptide(L)'
;MSGRHEPRRAFIPRQPIAPNLPEDVAARVRQVIDERRDLPGALLPVLHGVQDALGYVPGDAVPLIAHELNLSRAEVHGVVSFYHHFRTHAPGRHVVRICRAEACQSLGARALEAHAKKTLGVDFHETTKDGAITLEAVYCLGNCGCGPSVLVDDDALHARVTPEAFDALVASAREVAR
;
A
#
# COMPACT_ATOMS: atom_id res chain seq x y z
N MET A 1 12.52 -9.39 40.54
CA MET A 1 12.06 -9.02 39.18
C MET A 1 12.38 -10.22 38.27
N SER A 2 11.39 -11.09 38.05
CA SER A 2 11.57 -12.34 37.27
C SER A 2 11.39 -12.01 35.79
N GLY A 3 12.50 -11.98 35.05
CA GLY A 3 12.49 -11.88 33.61
C GLY A 3 11.82 -13.12 33.01
N ARG A 4 10.64 -12.96 32.45
CA ARG A 4 10.00 -14.02 31.66
C ARG A 4 10.85 -14.25 30.40
N HIS A 5 11.56 -15.37 30.42
CA HIS A 5 12.29 -15.85 29.27
C HIS A 5 11.25 -16.29 28.24
N GLU A 6 11.01 -15.46 27.22
CA GLU A 6 10.19 -15.82 26.09
C GLU A 6 10.88 -16.99 25.36
N PRO A 7 10.21 -18.15 25.16
CA PRO A 7 10.85 -19.28 24.51
C PRO A 7 11.18 -18.88 23.07
N ARG A 8 12.48 -18.94 22.73
CA ARG A 8 12.92 -18.76 21.33
C ARG A 8 12.13 -19.74 20.47
N ARG A 9 11.39 -19.26 19.47
CA ARG A 9 10.70 -20.11 18.50
C ARG A 9 11.71 -21.12 17.95
N ALA A 10 11.36 -22.40 18.00
CA ALA A 10 12.21 -23.44 17.46
C ALA A 10 12.49 -23.18 15.97
N PHE A 11 13.75 -23.25 15.57
CA PHE A 11 14.15 -23.16 14.17
C PHE A 11 13.52 -24.32 13.42
N ILE A 12 12.60 -24.03 12.51
CA ILE A 12 12.02 -25.00 11.59
C ILE A 12 12.92 -24.99 10.34
N PRO A 13 13.69 -26.07 10.05
CA PRO A 13 14.47 -26.14 8.83
C PRO A 13 13.52 -26.01 7.63
N ARG A 14 13.61 -24.93 6.90
CA ARG A 14 12.79 -24.70 5.70
C ARG A 14 13.63 -24.99 4.48
N GLN A 15 13.04 -25.68 3.51
CA GLN A 15 13.71 -25.92 2.23
C GLN A 15 14.06 -24.58 1.57
N PRO A 16 15.23 -24.47 0.92
CA PRO A 16 15.60 -23.30 0.14
C PRO A 16 14.49 -23.00 -0.88
N ILE A 17 13.92 -21.84 -0.80
CA ILE A 17 12.92 -21.40 -1.77
C ILE A 17 13.69 -20.62 -2.82
N ALA A 18 13.75 -21.20 -4.04
CA ALA A 18 14.06 -20.40 -5.20
C ALA A 18 12.86 -19.44 -5.41
N PRO A 19 12.99 -18.15 -5.13
CA PRO A 19 11.89 -17.23 -5.39
C PRO A 19 11.64 -17.19 -6.90
N ASN A 20 10.38 -17.27 -7.31
CA ASN A 20 9.98 -17.01 -8.70
C ASN A 20 9.99 -15.51 -9.01
N LEU A 21 11.02 -14.81 -8.48
CA LEU A 21 11.22 -13.38 -8.60
C LEU A 21 12.40 -13.12 -9.53
N PRO A 22 12.36 -12.07 -10.36
CA PRO A 22 13.53 -11.53 -11.02
C PRO A 22 14.64 -11.25 -9.99
N GLU A 23 15.89 -11.53 -10.34
CA GLU A 23 17.01 -11.46 -9.38
C GLU A 23 17.24 -10.05 -8.83
N ASP A 24 17.04 -9.02 -9.65
CA ASP A 24 17.10 -7.61 -9.26
C ASP A 24 16.05 -7.28 -8.19
N VAL A 25 14.81 -7.78 -8.35
CA VAL A 25 13.73 -7.62 -7.37
C VAL A 25 14.06 -8.39 -6.08
N ALA A 26 14.54 -9.63 -6.20
CA ALA A 26 14.93 -10.43 -5.05
C ALA A 26 16.08 -9.79 -4.27
N ALA A 27 17.08 -9.24 -4.96
CA ALA A 27 18.19 -8.51 -4.34
C ALA A 27 17.71 -7.27 -3.60
N ARG A 28 16.77 -6.51 -4.19
CA ARG A 28 16.18 -5.33 -3.54
C ARG A 28 15.40 -5.70 -2.29
N VAL A 29 14.61 -6.77 -2.34
CA VAL A 29 13.87 -7.29 -1.17
C VAL A 29 14.83 -7.72 -0.06
N ARG A 30 15.92 -8.45 -0.38
CA ARG A 30 16.94 -8.85 0.61
C ARG A 30 17.60 -7.63 1.25
N GLN A 31 17.97 -6.63 0.47
CA GLN A 31 18.54 -5.37 1.00
C GLN A 31 17.62 -4.74 2.04
N VAL A 32 16.34 -4.61 1.73
CA VAL A 32 15.33 -4.05 2.66
C VAL A 32 15.22 -4.89 3.93
N ILE A 33 15.26 -6.22 3.80
CA ILE A 33 15.22 -7.13 4.95
C ILE A 33 16.46 -6.92 5.83
N ASP A 34 17.64 -6.88 5.26
CA ASP A 34 18.91 -6.72 6.00
C ASP A 34 18.96 -5.41 6.79
N GLU A 35 18.41 -4.33 6.22
CA GLU A 35 18.31 -3.02 6.88
C GLU A 35 17.35 -3.01 8.10
N ARG A 36 16.38 -3.92 8.16
CA ARG A 36 15.23 -3.84 9.10
C ARG A 36 15.01 -5.10 9.96
N ARG A 37 15.74 -6.20 9.70
CA ARG A 37 15.51 -7.49 10.38
C ARG A 37 15.70 -7.45 11.90
N ASP A 38 16.54 -6.54 12.40
CA ASP A 38 16.84 -6.42 13.82
C ASP A 38 15.85 -5.51 14.57
N LEU A 39 14.90 -4.89 13.86
CA LEU A 39 13.88 -4.06 14.49
C LEU A 39 12.85 -4.92 15.25
N PRO A 40 12.34 -4.45 16.39
CA PRO A 40 11.23 -5.11 17.08
C PRO A 40 10.01 -5.22 16.14
N GLY A 41 9.49 -6.45 15.94
CA GLY A 41 8.37 -6.67 15.04
C GLY A 41 8.69 -6.41 13.56
N ALA A 42 9.88 -6.80 13.12
CA ALA A 42 10.50 -6.51 11.83
C ALA A 42 9.60 -6.69 10.59
N LEU A 43 8.56 -7.54 10.65
CA LEU A 43 7.71 -7.85 9.50
C LEU A 43 7.04 -6.58 8.90
N LEU A 44 6.40 -5.75 9.72
CA LEU A 44 5.75 -4.51 9.24
C LEU A 44 6.77 -3.51 8.67
N PRO A 45 7.87 -3.17 9.37
CA PRO A 45 8.93 -2.35 8.78
C PRO A 45 9.50 -2.87 7.47
N VAL A 46 9.68 -4.19 7.35
CA VAL A 46 10.16 -4.83 6.10
C VAL A 46 9.14 -4.67 4.99
N LEU A 47 7.85 -4.98 5.25
CA LEU A 47 6.80 -4.85 4.24
C LEU A 47 6.63 -3.41 3.74
N HIS A 48 6.70 -2.41 4.64
CA HIS A 48 6.73 -1.00 4.26
C HIS A 48 7.94 -0.69 3.37
N GLY A 49 9.13 -1.09 3.80
CA GLY A 49 10.34 -0.84 3.01
C GLY A 49 10.33 -1.51 1.64
N VAL A 50 9.75 -2.72 1.53
CA VAL A 50 9.56 -3.39 0.23
C VAL A 50 8.60 -2.60 -0.65
N GLN A 51 7.46 -2.16 -0.08
CA GLN A 51 6.50 -1.34 -0.83
C GLN A 51 7.07 0.02 -1.24
N ASP A 52 7.84 0.68 -0.38
CA ASP A 52 8.53 1.94 -0.70
C ASP A 52 9.53 1.77 -1.84
N ALA A 53 10.23 0.63 -1.87
CA ALA A 53 11.27 0.35 -2.85
C ALA A 53 10.75 -0.11 -4.21
N LEU A 54 9.60 -0.81 -4.24
CA LEU A 54 9.04 -1.46 -5.43
C LEU A 54 7.68 -0.87 -5.86
N GLY A 55 7.05 -0.04 -5.00
CA GLY A 55 5.68 0.45 -5.19
C GLY A 55 4.60 -0.52 -4.70
N TYR A 56 4.94 -1.79 -4.45
CA TYR A 56 4.01 -2.85 -4.01
C TYR A 56 4.78 -3.99 -3.34
N VAL A 57 4.07 -4.91 -2.70
CA VAL A 57 4.63 -6.16 -2.15
C VAL A 57 4.32 -7.31 -3.11
N PRO A 58 5.27 -7.78 -3.92
CA PRO A 58 5.05 -8.90 -4.83
C PRO A 58 4.63 -10.15 -4.07
N GLY A 59 3.59 -10.86 -4.53
CA GLY A 59 3.17 -12.13 -3.93
C GLY A 59 4.30 -13.15 -3.88
N ASP A 60 5.16 -13.20 -4.89
CA ASP A 60 6.33 -14.07 -4.98
C ASP A 60 7.47 -13.66 -4.00
N ALA A 61 7.42 -12.45 -3.42
CA ALA A 61 8.34 -12.04 -2.36
C ALA A 61 7.94 -12.60 -0.98
N VAL A 62 6.68 -12.97 -0.77
CA VAL A 62 6.18 -13.51 0.51
C VAL A 62 6.99 -14.72 1.00
N PRO A 63 7.31 -15.71 0.17
CA PRO A 63 8.15 -16.84 0.60
C PRO A 63 9.57 -16.42 1.02
N LEU A 64 10.18 -15.47 0.32
CA LEU A 64 11.50 -14.95 0.64
C LEU A 64 11.50 -14.22 1.98
N ILE A 65 10.56 -13.28 2.17
CA ILE A 65 10.40 -12.52 3.42
C ILE A 65 10.14 -13.48 4.60
N ALA A 66 9.27 -14.47 4.41
CA ALA A 66 8.97 -15.46 5.42
C ALA A 66 10.21 -16.28 5.83
N HIS A 67 11.02 -16.71 4.85
CA HIS A 67 12.26 -17.44 5.10
C HIS A 67 13.26 -16.59 5.90
N GLU A 68 13.55 -15.39 5.42
CA GLU A 68 14.57 -14.50 6.00
C GLU A 68 14.22 -14.01 7.42
N LEU A 69 12.92 -13.83 7.71
CA LEU A 69 12.45 -13.43 9.04
C LEU A 69 12.06 -14.60 9.94
N ASN A 70 12.29 -15.85 9.51
CA ASN A 70 11.89 -17.08 10.22
C ASN A 70 10.39 -17.09 10.60
N LEU A 71 9.55 -16.68 9.67
CA LEU A 71 8.09 -16.69 9.77
C LEU A 71 7.49 -17.74 8.83
N SER A 72 6.22 -18.09 9.01
CA SER A 72 5.48 -18.86 8.02
C SER A 72 5.01 -17.96 6.88
N ARG A 73 4.81 -18.55 5.69
CA ARG A 73 4.18 -17.83 4.56
C ARG A 73 2.79 -17.32 4.92
N ALA A 74 2.05 -18.07 5.71
CA ALA A 74 0.71 -17.71 6.16
C ALA A 74 0.73 -16.47 7.06
N GLU A 75 1.72 -16.36 7.97
CA GLU A 75 1.87 -15.14 8.80
C GLU A 75 2.15 -13.91 7.95
N VAL A 76 3.09 -13.99 7.01
CA VAL A 76 3.41 -12.86 6.11
C VAL A 76 2.23 -12.51 5.23
N HIS A 77 1.61 -13.50 4.58
CA HIS A 77 0.42 -13.29 3.75
C HIS A 77 -0.75 -12.71 4.55
N GLY A 78 -0.96 -13.20 5.79
CA GLY A 78 -1.99 -12.70 6.68
C GLY A 78 -1.81 -11.20 6.99
N VAL A 79 -0.58 -10.76 7.22
CA VAL A 79 -0.29 -9.33 7.45
C VAL A 79 -0.52 -8.52 6.17
N VAL A 80 -0.02 -8.97 5.02
CA VAL A 80 -0.21 -8.27 3.74
C VAL A 80 -1.70 -8.12 3.39
N SER A 81 -2.50 -9.17 3.62
CA SER A 81 -3.94 -9.14 3.31
C SER A 81 -4.77 -8.36 4.35
N PHE A 82 -4.33 -8.31 5.60
CA PHE A 82 -5.03 -7.57 6.67
C PHE A 82 -4.87 -6.06 6.54
N TYR A 83 -3.68 -5.58 6.25
CA TYR A 83 -3.41 -4.15 6.12
C TYR A 83 -3.65 -3.67 4.69
N HIS A 84 -4.76 -2.99 4.45
CA HIS A 84 -5.15 -2.45 3.13
C HIS A 84 -4.16 -1.43 2.54
N HIS A 85 -3.20 -0.99 3.33
CA HIS A 85 -2.10 -0.15 2.86
C HIS A 85 -1.15 -0.90 1.92
N PHE A 86 -1.00 -2.23 2.11
CA PHE A 86 -0.13 -3.02 1.25
C PHE A 86 -0.81 -3.36 -0.07
N ARG A 87 -0.14 -3.00 -1.15
CA ARG A 87 -0.55 -3.35 -2.52
C ARG A 87 0.10 -4.65 -2.94
N THR A 88 -0.63 -5.51 -3.61
CA THR A 88 -0.10 -6.77 -4.17
C THR A 88 0.24 -6.68 -5.65
N HIS A 89 -0.07 -5.55 -6.27
CA HIS A 89 0.19 -5.25 -7.68
C HIS A 89 0.80 -3.86 -7.80
N ALA A 90 1.59 -3.64 -8.86
CA ALA A 90 2.15 -2.34 -9.15
C ALA A 90 1.02 -1.32 -9.37
N PRO A 91 1.07 -0.16 -8.70
CA PRO A 91 0.12 0.91 -8.94
C PRO A 91 0.36 1.56 -10.30
N GLY A 92 -0.59 2.36 -10.75
CA GLY A 92 -0.39 3.29 -11.85
C GLY A 92 0.65 4.36 -11.52
N ARG A 93 0.95 5.22 -12.49
CA ARG A 93 1.90 6.33 -12.31
C ARG A 93 1.53 7.25 -11.15
N HIS A 94 0.24 7.44 -10.91
CA HIS A 94 -0.29 8.22 -9.81
C HIS A 94 -1.29 7.42 -8.98
N VAL A 95 -1.27 7.60 -7.68
CA VAL A 95 -2.22 7.00 -6.74
C VAL A 95 -3.13 8.10 -6.19
N VAL A 96 -4.42 8.00 -6.49
CA VAL A 96 -5.43 8.95 -6.03
C VAL A 96 -6.26 8.32 -4.93
N ARG A 97 -6.21 8.88 -3.72
CA ARG A 97 -6.94 8.38 -2.54
C ARG A 97 -8.08 9.29 -2.18
N ILE A 98 -9.29 8.74 -2.10
CA ILE A 98 -10.50 9.45 -1.65
C ILE A 98 -10.77 9.10 -0.19
N CYS A 99 -10.92 10.11 0.66
CA CYS A 99 -11.27 9.91 2.05
C CYS A 99 -12.74 9.48 2.20
N ARG A 100 -12.94 8.29 2.83
CA ARG A 100 -14.24 7.68 3.08
C ARG A 100 -14.65 7.74 4.57
N ALA A 101 -13.95 8.50 5.39
CA ALA A 101 -14.31 8.69 6.80
C ALA A 101 -15.62 9.48 6.95
N GLU A 102 -16.30 9.30 8.09
CA GLU A 102 -17.61 9.86 8.39
C GLU A 102 -17.74 11.35 8.07
N ALA A 103 -16.79 12.16 8.51
CA ALA A 103 -16.80 13.60 8.27
C ALA A 103 -16.76 13.94 6.77
N CYS A 104 -15.95 13.25 5.98
CA CYS A 104 -15.93 13.44 4.53
C CYS A 104 -17.22 12.94 3.87
N GLN A 105 -17.78 11.83 4.35
CA GLN A 105 -19.06 11.32 3.83
C GLN A 105 -20.20 12.30 4.07
N SER A 106 -20.29 12.90 5.26
CA SER A 106 -21.30 13.93 5.57
C SER A 106 -21.16 15.18 4.71
N LEU A 107 -19.97 15.46 4.19
CA LEU A 107 -19.65 16.59 3.31
C LEU A 107 -19.69 16.25 1.81
N GLY A 108 -20.19 15.06 1.43
CA GLY A 108 -20.42 14.72 0.03
C GLY A 108 -19.41 13.74 -0.59
N ALA A 109 -18.51 13.12 0.20
CA ALA A 109 -17.52 12.19 -0.34
C ALA A 109 -18.14 10.97 -1.07
N ARG A 110 -19.38 10.56 -0.74
CA ARG A 110 -20.07 9.48 -1.47
C ARG A 110 -20.38 9.86 -2.92
N ALA A 111 -20.80 11.11 -3.15
CA ALA A 111 -21.06 11.59 -4.50
C ALA A 111 -19.75 11.71 -5.29
N LEU A 112 -18.69 12.21 -4.63
CA LEU A 112 -17.35 12.27 -5.22
C LEU A 112 -16.81 10.87 -5.57
N GLU A 113 -16.98 9.87 -4.69
CA GLU A 113 -16.61 8.48 -4.95
C GLU A 113 -17.32 7.92 -6.20
N ALA A 114 -18.64 8.08 -6.26
CA ALA A 114 -19.44 7.61 -7.39
C ALA A 114 -18.99 8.28 -8.71
N HIS A 115 -18.72 9.58 -8.67
CA HIS A 115 -18.20 10.34 -9.81
C HIS A 115 -16.81 9.83 -10.24
N ALA A 116 -15.89 9.69 -9.29
CA ALA A 116 -14.53 9.22 -9.56
C ALA A 116 -14.51 7.82 -10.22
N LYS A 117 -15.26 6.86 -9.68
CA LYS A 117 -15.38 5.51 -10.26
C LYS A 117 -15.91 5.56 -11.68
N LYS A 118 -16.94 6.39 -11.94
CA LYS A 118 -17.52 6.56 -13.28
C LYS A 118 -16.53 7.20 -14.26
N THR A 119 -15.84 8.25 -13.83
CA THR A 119 -14.91 9.01 -14.68
C THR A 119 -13.66 8.19 -15.01
N LEU A 120 -13.12 7.46 -14.03
CA LEU A 120 -11.92 6.65 -14.23
C LEU A 120 -12.22 5.27 -14.83
N GLY A 121 -13.46 4.79 -14.73
CA GLY A 121 -13.87 3.46 -15.21
C GLY A 121 -13.25 2.31 -14.41
N VAL A 122 -12.94 2.55 -13.11
CA VAL A 122 -12.33 1.59 -12.19
C VAL A 122 -13.00 1.65 -10.81
N ASP A 123 -12.88 0.57 -10.04
CA ASP A 123 -13.25 0.55 -8.62
C ASP A 123 -12.01 0.84 -7.75
N PHE A 124 -12.20 0.89 -6.43
CA PHE A 124 -11.09 1.01 -5.50
C PHE A 124 -10.11 -0.17 -5.65
N HIS A 125 -8.84 0.14 -5.48
CA HIS A 125 -7.70 -0.78 -5.64
C HIS A 125 -7.47 -1.24 -7.09
N GLU A 126 -8.08 -0.56 -8.05
CA GLU A 126 -7.88 -0.81 -9.48
C GLU A 126 -7.14 0.34 -10.14
N THR A 127 -6.46 -0.01 -11.22
CA THR A 127 -5.69 0.94 -12.06
C THR A 127 -6.39 1.13 -13.39
N THR A 128 -6.44 2.38 -13.86
CA THR A 128 -6.97 2.70 -15.20
C THR A 128 -6.23 1.96 -16.29
N LYS A 129 -6.91 1.63 -17.39
CA LYS A 129 -6.36 0.82 -18.50
C LYS A 129 -5.10 1.43 -19.14
N ASP A 130 -4.94 2.74 -19.06
CA ASP A 130 -3.77 3.48 -19.53
C ASP A 130 -2.58 3.44 -18.54
N GLY A 131 -2.75 2.74 -17.40
CA GLY A 131 -1.74 2.66 -16.35
C GLY A 131 -1.46 4.00 -15.65
N ALA A 132 -2.30 5.01 -15.87
CA ALA A 132 -2.04 6.35 -15.35
C ALA A 132 -2.39 6.47 -13.86
N ILE A 133 -3.57 5.99 -13.45
CA ILE A 133 -4.13 6.28 -12.14
C ILE A 133 -4.60 5.00 -11.46
N THR A 134 -4.19 4.82 -10.20
CA THR A 134 -4.78 3.85 -9.28
C THR A 134 -5.70 4.58 -8.32
N LEU A 135 -6.95 4.12 -8.19
CA LEU A 135 -7.91 4.67 -7.25
C LEU A 135 -7.87 3.88 -5.94
N GLU A 136 -7.68 4.57 -4.82
CA GLU A 136 -7.65 3.96 -3.49
C GLU A 136 -8.62 4.62 -2.51
N ALA A 137 -9.07 3.84 -1.53
CA ALA A 137 -9.85 4.34 -0.40
C ALA A 137 -8.92 4.63 0.79
N VAL A 138 -9.19 5.73 1.51
CA VAL A 138 -8.53 6.03 2.78
C VAL A 138 -9.56 6.44 3.83
N TYR A 139 -9.30 6.10 5.09
CA TYR A 139 -10.22 6.33 6.20
C TYR A 139 -9.64 7.36 7.18
N CYS A 140 -9.66 8.60 6.77
CA CYS A 140 -9.23 9.84 7.40
C CYS A 140 -7.82 10.30 7.02
N LEU A 141 -7.77 11.49 6.41
CA LEU A 141 -6.55 12.22 6.05
C LEU A 141 -6.24 13.37 7.05
N GLY A 142 -6.96 13.41 8.20
CA GLY A 142 -6.77 14.47 9.19
C GLY A 142 -7.40 15.82 8.84
N ASN A 143 -7.98 15.98 7.64
CA ASN A 143 -8.53 17.24 7.13
C ASN A 143 -10.07 17.33 7.25
N CYS A 144 -10.64 16.87 8.37
CA CYS A 144 -12.08 16.63 8.51
C CYS A 144 -12.94 17.89 8.38
N GLY A 145 -12.44 19.05 8.81
CA GLY A 145 -13.16 20.34 8.67
C GLY A 145 -13.23 20.89 7.25
N CYS A 146 -12.47 20.31 6.32
CA CYS A 146 -12.36 20.75 4.93
C CYS A 146 -12.65 19.61 3.94
N GLY A 147 -13.51 18.67 4.30
CA GLY A 147 -13.93 17.60 3.40
C GLY A 147 -14.82 18.05 2.24
N PRO A 148 -14.99 17.22 1.22
CA PRO A 148 -14.28 15.96 0.96
C PRO A 148 -12.80 16.17 0.65
N SER A 149 -11.95 15.23 1.10
CA SER A 149 -10.49 15.32 0.89
C SER A 149 -10.01 14.21 -0.02
N VAL A 150 -9.07 14.56 -0.89
CA VAL A 150 -8.37 13.66 -1.81
C VAL A 150 -6.87 13.85 -1.61
N LEU A 151 -6.13 12.76 -1.58
CA LEU A 151 -4.66 12.74 -1.52
C LEU A 151 -4.12 12.16 -2.82
N VAL A 152 -3.19 12.85 -3.46
CA VAL A 152 -2.50 12.39 -4.67
C VAL A 152 -1.05 12.12 -4.31
N ASP A 153 -0.54 10.94 -4.65
CA ASP A 153 0.87 10.50 -4.53
C ASP A 153 1.50 10.64 -3.13
N ASP A 154 0.71 10.52 -2.07
CA ASP A 154 1.15 10.61 -0.67
C ASP A 154 1.57 12.01 -0.16
N ASP A 155 1.61 13.03 -1.01
CA ASP A 155 2.07 14.38 -0.64
C ASP A 155 1.08 15.51 -0.96
N ALA A 156 0.31 15.40 -2.02
CA ALA A 156 -0.61 16.46 -2.44
C ALA A 156 -2.02 16.27 -1.85
N LEU A 157 -2.30 16.90 -0.71
CA LEU A 157 -3.61 16.88 -0.07
C LEU A 157 -4.51 18.00 -0.61
N HIS A 158 -5.65 17.61 -1.18
CA HIS A 158 -6.68 18.49 -1.71
C HIS A 158 -7.92 18.50 -0.80
N ALA A 159 -8.44 19.70 -0.51
CA ALA A 159 -9.58 19.93 0.36
C ALA A 159 -10.81 20.38 -0.45
N ARG A 160 -12.02 20.14 0.09
CA ARG A 160 -13.31 20.56 -0.50
C ARG A 160 -13.43 20.20 -1.97
N VAL A 161 -12.98 18.96 -2.30
CA VAL A 161 -12.93 18.48 -3.68
C VAL A 161 -14.34 18.21 -4.18
N THR A 162 -14.76 18.98 -5.19
CA THR A 162 -16.00 18.73 -5.97
C THR A 162 -15.72 17.76 -7.11
N PRO A 163 -16.77 17.18 -7.76
CA PRO A 163 -16.58 16.38 -8.96
C PRO A 163 -15.75 17.08 -10.05
N GLU A 164 -15.99 18.36 -10.30
CA GLU A 164 -15.29 19.16 -11.30
C GLU A 164 -13.81 19.39 -10.90
N ALA A 165 -13.57 19.65 -9.62
CA ALA A 165 -12.20 19.76 -9.10
C ALA A 165 -11.45 18.42 -9.20
N PHE A 166 -12.14 17.30 -8.98
CA PHE A 166 -11.57 15.97 -9.16
C PHE A 166 -11.18 15.72 -10.62
N ASP A 167 -12.02 16.07 -11.57
CA ASP A 167 -11.71 15.93 -13.00
C ASP A 167 -10.47 16.73 -13.39
N ALA A 168 -10.33 17.94 -12.87
CA ALA A 168 -9.14 18.78 -13.08
C ALA A 168 -7.88 18.16 -12.46
N LEU A 169 -7.97 17.58 -11.25
CA LEU A 169 -6.86 16.86 -10.60
C LEU A 169 -6.41 15.67 -11.42
N VAL A 170 -7.37 14.87 -11.92
CA VAL A 170 -7.09 13.70 -12.76
C VAL A 170 -6.44 14.10 -14.08
N ALA A 171 -6.91 15.18 -14.71
CA ALA A 171 -6.32 15.70 -15.95
C ALA A 171 -4.87 16.12 -15.72
N SER A 172 -4.62 16.90 -14.68
CA SER A 172 -3.27 17.36 -14.31
C SER A 172 -2.33 16.18 -14.01
N ALA A 173 -2.80 15.18 -13.25
CA ALA A 173 -2.01 13.99 -12.95
C ALA A 173 -1.63 13.19 -14.21
N ARG A 174 -2.49 13.16 -15.22
CA ARG A 174 -2.19 12.47 -16.48
C ARG A 174 -1.16 13.18 -17.35
N GLU A 175 -1.04 14.49 -17.23
CA GLU A 175 -0.08 15.31 -17.99
C GLU A 175 1.33 15.24 -17.39
N VAL A 176 1.46 14.99 -16.09
CA VAL A 176 2.75 14.88 -15.40
C VAL A 176 3.30 13.45 -15.61
N ALA A 177 4.35 13.33 -16.40
CA ALA A 177 5.12 12.09 -16.50
C ALA A 177 5.99 11.94 -15.23
N ARG A 178 5.82 10.83 -14.51
CA ARG A 178 6.68 10.45 -13.37
C ARG A 178 7.79 9.53 -13.83
#